data_8f50511523970507d34902bf11c31ae8
#
_entry.id   8f50511523970507d34902bf11c31ae8
#
_cell.length_a   1.000
_cell.length_b   1.000
_cell.length_c   1.000
_cell.angle_alpha   90.00
_cell.angle_beta   90.00
_cell.angle_gamma   90.00
#
_symmetry.space_group_name_H-M   'P 1'
#
loop_
_entity.id
_entity.type
_entity.pdbx_description
1 polymer ?
#
loop_
_entity_poly.entity_id
_entity_poly.type
_entity_poly.pdbx_seq_one_letter_code
_entity_poly.pdbx_strand_id
1 'polypeptide(L)'
;ASLGLTSVEVNSGGFIPSPHCPVDALLASQAARDAYLAEFSSRGLELTGLNCNGNPLHPNPDIGKKHAEDIRRSIRAAAALGQDRVVTMSGLPGGEPGASRPNWIVNAWNSAALDVLDYQWDIAAEFWSAIDDMARDHGVKVALELHPQNLVFNARDIRKLVELTGATNIG
;
A
#
# COMPACT_ATOMS: atom_id res chain seq x y z
N ALA A 1 -16.72 18.31 6.99
CA ALA A 1 -16.91 19.64 7.60
C ALA A 1 -18.12 19.67 8.53
N SER A 2 -19.34 19.25 8.11
CA SER A 2 -20.54 19.27 8.97
C SER A 2 -20.43 18.43 10.25
N LEU A 3 -19.52 17.46 10.29
CA LEU A 3 -19.23 16.59 11.44
C LEU A 3 -18.04 17.08 12.30
N GLY A 4 -17.52 18.28 12.04
CA GLY A 4 -16.33 18.81 12.72
C GLY A 4 -15.00 18.22 12.26
N LEU A 5 -14.99 17.45 11.14
CA LEU A 5 -13.76 16.92 10.55
C LEU A 5 -12.99 18.05 9.85
N THR A 6 -11.67 18.02 9.97
CA THR A 6 -10.75 18.98 9.36
C THR A 6 -9.83 18.37 8.31
N SER A 7 -9.78 17.04 8.23
CA SER A 7 -8.91 16.33 7.29
C SER A 7 -9.54 15.02 6.83
N VAL A 8 -9.04 14.51 5.70
CA VAL A 8 -9.50 13.26 5.11
C VAL A 8 -8.34 12.51 4.47
N GLU A 9 -8.41 11.19 4.52
CA GLU A 9 -7.66 10.26 3.70
C GLU A 9 -8.60 9.73 2.60
N VAL A 10 -8.13 9.59 1.37
CA VAL A 10 -8.98 9.19 0.24
C VAL A 10 -8.47 7.91 -0.41
N ASN A 11 -9.39 6.98 -0.66
CA ASN A 11 -9.05 5.75 -1.38
C ASN A 11 -8.69 6.04 -2.84
N SER A 12 -7.52 5.55 -3.27
CA SER A 12 -6.93 5.75 -4.60
C SER A 12 -6.82 4.46 -5.43
N GLY A 13 -7.23 3.31 -4.88
CA GLY A 13 -7.18 2.02 -5.57
C GLY A 13 -7.25 0.84 -4.61
N GLY A 14 -6.87 -0.34 -5.10
CA GLY A 14 -6.81 -1.57 -4.32
C GLY A 14 -8.08 -2.43 -4.40
N PHE A 15 -8.56 -2.92 -3.26
CA PHE A 15 -9.69 -3.86 -3.19
C PHE A 15 -11.02 -3.26 -3.66
N ILE A 16 -11.24 -1.99 -3.39
CA ILE A 16 -12.51 -1.31 -3.69
C ILE A 16 -12.29 -0.24 -4.76
N PRO A 17 -13.32 0.04 -5.56
CA PRO A 17 -13.27 1.17 -6.51
C PRO A 17 -12.97 2.49 -5.82
N SER A 18 -12.25 3.37 -6.51
CA SER A 18 -11.86 4.70 -6.02
C SER A 18 -12.54 5.86 -6.76
N PRO A 19 -13.89 5.95 -6.72
CA PRO A 19 -14.63 6.93 -7.53
C PRO A 19 -14.36 8.38 -7.13
N HIS A 20 -13.83 8.59 -5.93
CA HIS A 20 -13.50 9.91 -5.39
C HIS A 20 -12.03 10.33 -5.61
N CYS A 21 -11.22 9.48 -6.25
CA CYS A 21 -9.82 9.77 -6.58
C CYS A 21 -9.53 9.37 -8.04
N PRO A 22 -9.68 10.29 -8.99
CA PRO A 22 -9.46 10.02 -10.42
C PRO A 22 -7.97 10.01 -10.75
N VAL A 23 -7.24 8.99 -10.27
CA VAL A 23 -5.77 8.91 -10.32
C VAL A 23 -5.20 9.19 -11.71
N ASP A 24 -5.81 8.68 -12.78
CA ASP A 24 -5.34 8.93 -14.15
C ASP A 24 -5.37 10.41 -14.52
N ALA A 25 -6.46 11.10 -14.21
CA ALA A 25 -6.59 12.53 -14.47
C ALA A 25 -5.60 13.34 -13.61
N LEU A 26 -5.42 12.94 -12.35
CA LEU A 26 -4.48 13.60 -11.43
C LEU A 26 -3.04 13.46 -11.89
N LEU A 27 -2.66 12.30 -12.42
CA LEU A 27 -1.32 12.08 -12.98
C LEU A 27 -1.11 12.86 -14.28
N ALA A 28 -2.14 13.02 -15.10
CA ALA A 28 -2.04 13.62 -16.42
C ALA A 28 -2.02 15.15 -16.40
N SER A 29 -2.62 15.83 -15.40
CA SER A 29 -2.90 17.27 -15.49
C SER A 29 -2.72 18.02 -14.17
N GLN A 30 -1.92 19.11 -14.21
CA GLN A 30 -1.80 20.05 -13.08
C GLN A 30 -3.16 20.69 -12.75
N ALA A 31 -3.90 21.11 -13.78
CA ALA A 31 -5.22 21.73 -13.59
C ALA A 31 -6.21 20.78 -12.91
N ALA A 32 -6.13 19.45 -13.21
CA ALA A 32 -6.93 18.45 -12.51
C ALA A 32 -6.55 18.34 -11.03
N ARG A 33 -5.25 18.40 -10.71
CA ARG A 33 -4.77 18.39 -9.32
C ARG A 33 -5.23 19.61 -8.54
N ASP A 34 -5.09 20.80 -9.16
CA ASP A 34 -5.50 22.07 -8.54
C ASP A 34 -7.00 22.07 -8.25
N ALA A 35 -7.81 21.65 -9.21
CA ALA A 35 -9.26 21.51 -9.03
C ALA A 35 -9.61 20.49 -7.94
N TYR A 36 -8.93 19.36 -7.92
CA TYR A 36 -9.15 18.30 -6.92
C TYR A 36 -8.83 18.79 -5.50
N LEU A 37 -7.69 19.44 -5.30
CA LEU A 37 -7.31 20.00 -3.99
C LEU A 37 -8.25 21.14 -3.56
N ALA A 38 -8.75 21.92 -4.50
CA ALA A 38 -9.74 22.98 -4.23
C ALA A 38 -11.07 22.43 -3.68
N GLU A 39 -11.47 21.19 -4.05
CA GLU A 39 -12.66 20.54 -3.50
C GLU A 39 -12.56 20.33 -1.98
N PHE A 40 -11.39 20.04 -1.46
CA PHE A 40 -11.15 19.90 -0.02
C PHE A 40 -11.05 21.27 0.66
N SER A 41 -10.16 22.11 0.17
CA SER A 41 -9.89 23.42 0.79
C SER A 41 -11.11 24.33 0.85
N SER A 42 -11.96 24.32 -0.20
CA SER A 42 -13.22 25.09 -0.22
C SER A 42 -14.23 24.66 0.86
N ARG A 43 -14.04 23.45 1.42
CA ARG A 43 -14.86 22.90 2.52
C ARG A 43 -14.15 22.96 3.89
N GLY A 44 -12.99 23.59 3.95
CA GLY A 44 -12.17 23.63 5.17
C GLY A 44 -11.59 22.26 5.54
N LEU A 45 -11.36 21.40 4.54
CA LEU A 45 -10.74 20.08 4.72
C LEU A 45 -9.33 20.08 4.17
N GLU A 46 -8.47 19.27 4.76
CA GLU A 46 -7.13 18.96 4.28
C GLU A 46 -7.09 17.51 3.79
N LEU A 47 -6.48 17.27 2.62
CA LEU A 47 -6.11 15.93 2.20
C LEU A 47 -4.81 15.55 2.91
N THR A 48 -4.80 14.47 3.69
CA THR A 48 -3.65 14.06 4.52
C THR A 48 -2.93 12.82 4.01
N GLY A 49 -3.44 12.19 2.97
CA GLY A 49 -2.84 11.03 2.35
C GLY A 49 -3.80 10.29 1.44
N LEU A 50 -3.26 9.33 0.72
CA LEU A 50 -4.02 8.40 -0.09
C LEU A 50 -4.02 7.02 0.54
N ASN A 51 -5.13 6.29 0.42
CA ASN A 51 -5.25 4.90 0.83
C ASN A 51 -5.35 4.00 -0.41
N CYS A 52 -4.61 2.89 -0.40
CA CYS A 52 -4.61 1.93 -1.50
C CYS A 52 -4.55 0.50 -0.95
N ASN A 53 -5.53 0.11 -0.13
CA ASN A 53 -5.55 -1.20 0.49
C ASN A 53 -5.82 -2.31 -0.53
N GLY A 54 -4.86 -3.23 -0.64
CA GLY A 54 -4.88 -4.33 -1.59
C GLY A 54 -3.98 -5.48 -1.17
N ASN A 55 -3.92 -6.53 -2.00
CA ASN A 55 -2.93 -7.59 -1.85
C ASN A 55 -1.97 -7.59 -3.04
N PRO A 56 -0.87 -6.80 -2.99
CA PRO A 56 0.12 -6.76 -4.08
C PRO A 56 0.92 -8.05 -4.22
N LEU A 57 0.92 -8.91 -3.19
CA LEU A 57 1.62 -10.20 -3.14
C LEU A 57 0.69 -11.38 -3.45
N HIS A 58 -0.54 -11.10 -3.92
CA HIS A 58 -1.51 -12.16 -4.21
C HIS A 58 -0.95 -13.14 -5.25
N PRO A 59 -1.00 -14.48 -4.98
CA PRO A 59 -0.40 -15.47 -5.87
C PRO A 59 -1.11 -15.58 -7.23
N ASN A 60 -2.40 -15.19 -7.32
CA ASN A 60 -3.03 -14.97 -8.61
C ASN A 60 -2.46 -13.68 -9.23
N PRO A 61 -1.75 -13.77 -10.38
CA PRO A 61 -1.05 -12.63 -10.98
C PRO A 61 -1.98 -11.51 -11.45
N ASP A 62 -3.23 -11.81 -11.81
CA ASP A 62 -4.18 -10.78 -12.24
C ASP A 62 -4.57 -9.86 -11.06
N ILE A 63 -4.65 -10.42 -9.86
CA ILE A 63 -4.93 -9.67 -8.64
C ILE A 63 -3.66 -8.98 -8.14
N GLY A 64 -2.57 -9.72 -7.99
CA GLY A 64 -1.31 -9.21 -7.45
C GLY A 64 -0.73 -8.08 -8.28
N LYS A 65 -0.65 -8.24 -9.60
CA LYS A 65 -0.13 -7.20 -10.51
C LYS A 65 -1.00 -5.93 -10.50
N LYS A 66 -2.33 -6.09 -10.49
CA LYS A 66 -3.24 -4.94 -10.40
C LYS A 66 -3.00 -4.14 -9.13
N HIS A 67 -3.00 -4.81 -7.97
CA HIS A 67 -2.82 -4.12 -6.68
C HIS A 67 -1.41 -3.53 -6.54
N ALA A 68 -0.39 -4.20 -7.05
CA ALA A 68 0.97 -3.68 -7.09
C ALA A 68 1.08 -2.39 -7.93
N GLU A 69 0.40 -2.36 -9.09
CA GLU A 69 0.38 -1.15 -9.93
C GLU A 69 -0.47 -0.04 -9.29
N ASP A 70 -1.57 -0.37 -8.63
CA ASP A 70 -2.37 0.61 -7.90
C ASP A 70 -1.54 1.32 -6.81
N ILE A 71 -0.70 0.59 -6.07
CA ILE A 71 0.23 1.18 -5.08
C ILE A 71 1.23 2.12 -5.78
N ARG A 72 1.86 1.69 -6.87
CA ARG A 72 2.81 2.54 -7.61
C ARG A 72 2.16 3.82 -8.14
N ARG A 73 0.94 3.71 -8.65
CA ARG A 73 0.16 4.86 -9.13
C ARG A 73 -0.23 5.79 -7.98
N SER A 74 -0.59 5.23 -6.83
CA SER A 74 -0.92 6.01 -5.63
C SER A 74 0.29 6.77 -5.09
N ILE A 75 1.49 6.19 -5.10
CA ILE A 75 2.74 6.90 -4.73
C ILE A 75 2.98 8.08 -5.67
N ARG A 76 2.89 7.87 -6.99
CA ARG A 76 3.03 8.96 -7.97
C ARG A 76 1.98 10.05 -7.79
N ALA A 77 0.72 9.65 -7.55
CA ALA A 77 -0.37 10.60 -7.35
C ALA A 77 -0.22 11.38 -6.03
N ALA A 78 0.18 10.74 -4.95
CA ALA A 78 0.46 11.40 -3.68
C ALA A 78 1.54 12.47 -3.86
N ALA A 79 2.68 12.12 -4.44
CA ALA A 79 3.75 13.08 -4.75
C ALA A 79 3.26 14.25 -5.61
N ALA A 80 2.50 13.96 -6.67
CA ALA A 80 1.95 14.98 -7.56
C ALA A 80 0.94 15.91 -6.89
N LEU A 81 0.23 15.43 -5.86
CA LEU A 81 -0.71 16.20 -5.02
C LEU A 81 -0.01 16.92 -3.86
N GLY A 82 1.32 16.80 -3.72
CA GLY A 82 2.06 17.34 -2.58
C GLY A 82 1.79 16.60 -1.26
N GLN A 83 1.31 15.35 -1.34
CA GLN A 83 1.10 14.49 -0.18
C GLN A 83 2.34 13.63 0.07
N ASP A 84 2.68 13.43 1.34
CA ASP A 84 3.84 12.67 1.76
C ASP A 84 3.52 11.23 2.19
N ARG A 85 2.26 10.78 2.03
CA ARG A 85 1.82 9.50 2.60
C ARG A 85 0.85 8.74 1.71
N VAL A 86 1.13 7.43 1.60
CA VAL A 86 0.20 6.41 1.10
C VAL A 86 0.03 5.34 2.16
N VAL A 87 -1.21 5.06 2.55
CA VAL A 87 -1.55 3.93 3.43
C VAL A 87 -1.92 2.73 2.57
N THR A 88 -1.42 1.55 2.92
CA THR A 88 -1.75 0.31 2.21
C THR A 88 -1.57 -0.90 3.13
N MET A 89 -1.95 -2.09 2.66
CA MET A 89 -1.69 -3.36 3.35
C MET A 89 -0.45 -4.04 2.75
N SER A 90 0.25 -4.83 3.57
CA SER A 90 1.45 -5.53 3.12
C SER A 90 1.20 -6.59 2.05
N GLY A 91 -0.04 -7.08 1.98
CA GLY A 91 -0.38 -8.23 1.16
C GLY A 91 0.02 -9.56 1.81
N LEU A 92 -0.38 -10.64 1.15
CA LEU A 92 -0.16 -12.01 1.60
C LEU A 92 0.13 -12.92 0.39
N PRO A 93 1.32 -13.52 0.31
CA PRO A 93 1.64 -14.50 -0.73
C PRO A 93 0.91 -15.83 -0.56
N GLY A 94 1.06 -16.71 -1.53
CA GLY A 94 0.72 -18.12 -1.40
C GLY A 94 1.69 -18.86 -0.48
N GLY A 95 1.41 -20.14 -0.22
CA GLY A 95 2.28 -20.99 0.60
C GLY A 95 3.40 -21.68 -0.18
N GLU A 96 3.35 -21.62 -1.52
CA GLU A 96 4.31 -22.29 -2.42
C GLU A 96 4.27 -21.67 -3.80
N PRO A 97 5.29 -21.90 -4.65
CA PRO A 97 5.27 -21.50 -6.04
C PRO A 97 4.07 -22.11 -6.78
N GLY A 98 3.36 -21.28 -7.57
CA GLY A 98 2.17 -21.71 -8.31
C GLY A 98 0.88 -21.81 -7.50
N ALA A 99 0.89 -21.46 -6.22
CA ALA A 99 -0.34 -21.34 -5.43
C ALA A 99 -1.32 -20.35 -6.09
N SER A 100 -2.62 -20.62 -5.96
CA SER A 100 -3.68 -19.76 -6.49
C SER A 100 -4.34 -18.88 -5.43
N ARG A 101 -4.07 -19.17 -4.15
CA ARG A 101 -4.67 -18.49 -2.99
C ARG A 101 -3.61 -18.09 -1.99
N PRO A 102 -3.80 -16.95 -1.29
CA PRO A 102 -2.96 -16.58 -0.16
C PRO A 102 -3.00 -17.63 0.95
N ASN A 103 -1.89 -17.77 1.69
CA ASN A 103 -1.79 -18.67 2.83
C ASN A 103 -1.36 -17.89 4.08
N TRP A 104 -2.29 -17.67 5.01
CA TRP A 104 -2.02 -16.93 6.23
C TRP A 104 -1.65 -17.83 7.40
N ILE A 105 -0.40 -17.70 7.85
CA ILE A 105 0.13 -18.43 9.00
C ILE A 105 0.27 -17.48 10.18
N VAL A 106 -0.55 -17.66 11.20
CA VAL A 106 -0.50 -16.87 12.44
C VAL A 106 0.51 -17.42 13.42
N ASN A 107 0.62 -18.75 13.48
CA ASN A 107 1.51 -19.45 14.39
C ASN A 107 2.09 -20.70 13.71
N ALA A 108 3.41 -20.71 13.54
CA ALA A 108 4.11 -21.83 12.94
C ALA A 108 4.44 -22.88 14.05
N TRP A 109 3.84 -24.08 13.94
CA TRP A 109 4.06 -25.17 14.88
C TRP A 109 5.11 -26.18 14.44
N ASN A 110 5.42 -26.22 13.15
CA ASN A 110 6.31 -27.22 12.56
C ASN A 110 7.20 -26.59 11.48
N SER A 111 8.19 -27.36 11.04
CA SER A 111 9.14 -26.90 10.01
C SER A 111 8.46 -26.52 8.69
N ALA A 112 7.44 -27.26 8.26
CA ALA A 112 6.75 -26.96 7.02
C ALA A 112 6.07 -25.59 7.05
N ALA A 113 5.52 -25.16 8.18
CA ALA A 113 4.95 -23.82 8.33
C ALA A 113 6.04 -22.74 8.39
N LEU A 114 7.22 -23.04 8.93
CA LEU A 114 8.36 -22.13 8.90
C LEU A 114 8.91 -21.96 7.49
N ASP A 115 9.05 -23.06 6.73
CA ASP A 115 9.48 -23.02 5.33
C ASP A 115 8.54 -22.15 4.45
N VAL A 116 7.23 -22.26 4.70
CA VAL A 116 6.23 -21.40 4.03
C VAL A 116 6.42 -19.94 4.41
N LEU A 117 6.64 -19.63 5.68
CA LEU A 117 6.86 -18.25 6.12
C LEU A 117 8.15 -17.68 5.50
N ASP A 118 9.23 -18.45 5.46
CA ASP A 118 10.49 -17.99 4.84
C ASP A 118 10.28 -17.68 3.35
N TYR A 119 9.62 -18.56 2.60
CA TYR A 119 9.23 -18.31 1.21
C TYR A 119 8.38 -17.04 1.04
N GLN A 120 7.42 -16.81 1.94
CA GLN A 120 6.58 -15.60 1.89
C GLN A 120 7.36 -14.31 2.20
N TRP A 121 8.30 -14.38 3.14
CA TRP A 121 9.14 -13.24 3.50
C TRP A 121 10.12 -12.88 2.37
N ASP A 122 10.65 -13.85 1.63
CA ASP A 122 11.51 -13.60 0.46
C ASP A 122 10.74 -12.81 -0.62
N ILE A 123 9.51 -13.23 -0.94
CA ILE A 123 8.64 -12.51 -1.89
C ILE A 123 8.33 -11.09 -1.40
N ALA A 124 8.02 -10.94 -0.11
CA ALA A 124 7.71 -9.65 0.46
C ALA A 124 8.92 -8.71 0.46
N ALA A 125 10.11 -9.22 0.81
CA ALA A 125 11.34 -8.44 0.82
C ALA A 125 11.70 -7.91 -0.57
N GLU A 126 11.60 -8.74 -1.60
CA GLU A 126 11.84 -8.32 -3.00
C GLU A 126 10.88 -7.20 -3.41
N PHE A 127 9.58 -7.41 -3.21
CA PHE A 127 8.56 -6.44 -3.61
C PHE A 127 8.69 -5.12 -2.84
N TRP A 128 8.80 -5.19 -1.51
CA TRP A 128 8.81 -4.00 -0.67
C TRP A 128 10.11 -3.21 -0.76
N SER A 129 11.25 -3.84 -1.06
CA SER A 129 12.48 -3.11 -1.40
C SER A 129 12.29 -2.22 -2.63
N ALA A 130 11.68 -2.75 -3.69
CA ALA A 130 11.41 -1.97 -4.90
C ALA A 130 10.38 -0.84 -4.66
N ILE A 131 9.41 -1.03 -3.77
CA ILE A 131 8.45 0.02 -3.38
C ILE A 131 9.13 1.08 -2.51
N ASP A 132 10.04 0.71 -1.60
CA ASP A 132 10.81 1.67 -0.78
C ASP A 132 11.65 2.60 -1.67
N ASP A 133 12.37 2.05 -2.63
CA ASP A 133 13.15 2.84 -3.60
C ASP A 133 12.26 3.85 -4.33
N MET A 134 11.13 3.39 -4.85
CA MET A 134 10.17 4.26 -5.53
C MET A 134 9.59 5.33 -4.60
N ALA A 135 9.20 4.96 -3.40
CA ALA A 135 8.64 5.88 -2.40
C ALA A 135 9.65 6.97 -2.02
N ARG A 136 10.92 6.57 -1.82
CA ARG A 136 12.03 7.49 -1.54
C ARG A 136 12.25 8.48 -2.69
N ASP A 137 12.28 8.00 -3.93
CA ASP A 137 12.48 8.82 -5.12
C ASP A 137 11.37 9.86 -5.32
N HIS A 138 10.17 9.58 -4.81
CA HIS A 138 9.01 10.47 -4.87
C HIS A 138 8.79 11.29 -3.59
N GLY A 139 9.62 11.12 -2.56
CA GLY A 139 9.45 11.79 -1.27
C GLY A 139 8.19 11.37 -0.50
N VAL A 140 7.70 10.16 -0.75
CA VAL A 140 6.48 9.61 -0.13
C VAL A 140 6.83 8.54 0.88
N LYS A 141 6.10 8.47 1.98
CA LYS A 141 6.14 7.36 2.93
C LYS A 141 4.98 6.42 2.70
N VAL A 142 5.25 5.13 2.77
CA VAL A 142 4.24 4.08 2.68
C VAL A 142 4.01 3.51 4.07
N ALA A 143 2.82 3.79 4.63
CA ALA A 143 2.40 3.28 5.92
C ALA A 143 1.64 1.97 5.75
N LEU A 144 2.15 0.88 6.34
CA LEU A 144 1.49 -0.41 6.28
C LEU A 144 0.45 -0.54 7.38
N GLU A 145 -0.81 -0.68 6.99
CA GLU A 145 -1.91 -0.98 7.91
C GLU A 145 -1.76 -2.41 8.44
N LEU A 146 -1.63 -2.54 9.76
CA LEU A 146 -1.51 -3.83 10.45
C LEU A 146 -2.88 -4.52 10.52
N HIS A 147 -3.19 -5.29 9.50
CA HIS A 147 -4.49 -5.93 9.35
C HIS A 147 -4.36 -7.47 9.31
N PRO A 148 -5.27 -8.22 9.95
CA PRO A 148 -5.35 -9.68 9.81
C PRO A 148 -5.37 -10.12 8.34
N GLN A 149 -4.92 -11.33 8.06
CA GLN A 149 -4.80 -11.89 6.70
C GLN A 149 -3.81 -11.15 5.80
N ASN A 150 -2.85 -10.47 6.40
CA ASN A 150 -1.66 -9.95 5.73
C ASN A 150 -0.40 -10.60 6.31
N LEU A 151 0.70 -10.58 5.59
CA LEU A 151 1.98 -11.11 6.08
C LEU A 151 2.50 -10.25 7.23
N VAL A 152 2.41 -8.92 7.08
CA VAL A 152 2.74 -7.96 8.13
C VAL A 152 1.43 -7.54 8.80
N PHE A 153 1.16 -8.07 9.99
CA PHE A 153 -0.09 -7.80 10.71
C PHE A 153 0.12 -7.38 12.18
N ASN A 154 1.37 -7.19 12.59
CA ASN A 154 1.73 -6.72 13.93
C ASN A 154 3.06 -5.96 13.91
N ALA A 155 3.39 -5.29 15.02
CA ALA A 155 4.58 -4.43 15.12
C ALA A 155 5.92 -5.18 15.01
N ARG A 156 5.97 -6.48 15.32
CA ARG A 156 7.16 -7.30 15.12
C ARG A 156 7.42 -7.54 13.64
N ASP A 157 6.36 -7.80 12.88
CA ASP A 157 6.46 -8.09 11.46
C ASP A 157 6.90 -6.86 10.67
N ILE A 158 6.44 -5.65 11.04
CA ILE A 158 6.95 -4.41 10.46
C ILE A 158 8.45 -4.28 10.67
N ARG A 159 8.94 -4.53 11.88
CA ARG A 159 10.39 -4.48 12.15
C ARG A 159 11.16 -5.49 11.32
N LYS A 160 10.65 -6.72 11.21
CA LYS A 160 11.24 -7.76 10.37
C LYS A 160 11.29 -7.32 8.91
N LEU A 161 10.22 -6.73 8.37
CA LEU A 161 10.22 -6.23 7.00
C LEU A 161 11.30 -5.15 6.80
N VAL A 162 11.36 -4.17 7.69
CA VAL A 162 12.37 -3.09 7.62
C VAL A 162 13.79 -3.65 7.75
N GLU A 163 14.02 -4.61 8.63
CA GLU A 163 15.33 -5.27 8.77
C GLU A 163 15.73 -6.03 7.51
N LEU A 164 14.81 -6.75 6.88
CA LEU A 164 15.07 -7.53 5.65
C LEU A 164 15.31 -6.65 4.43
N THR A 165 14.62 -5.52 4.34
CA THR A 165 14.67 -4.65 3.15
C THR A 165 15.64 -3.47 3.30
N GLY A 166 16.02 -3.09 4.52
CA GLY A 166 16.71 -1.83 4.80
C GLY A 166 15.84 -0.60 4.51
N ALA A 167 14.51 -0.76 4.48
CA ALA A 167 13.57 0.29 4.08
C ALA A 167 13.65 1.53 5.00
N THR A 168 13.52 2.69 4.38
CA THR A 168 13.52 4.01 5.06
C THR A 168 12.23 4.78 4.86
N ASN A 169 11.44 4.39 3.87
CA ASN A 169 10.18 5.02 3.49
C ASN A 169 8.96 4.10 3.67
N ILE A 170 9.15 2.89 4.19
CA ILE A 170 8.07 1.94 4.54
C ILE A 170 8.07 1.71 6.04
N GLY A 171 6.88 1.76 6.65
CA GLY A 171 6.73 1.53 8.06
C GLY A 171 5.29 1.30 8.51
#